data_b734f26e6875e7da9c342f416e0f4041
#
_entry.id   b734f26e6875e7da9c342f416e0f4041
#
_cell.length_a   1.000
_cell.length_b   1.000
_cell.length_c   1.000
_cell.angle_alpha   90.00
_cell.angle_beta   90.00
_cell.angle_gamma   90.00
#
_symmetry.space_group_name_H-M   'P 1'
#
loop_
_entity.id
_entity.type
_entity.pdbx_description
1 polymer ?
#
loop_
_entity_poly.entity_id
_entity_poly.type
_entity_poly.pdbx_seq_one_letter_code
_entity_poly.pdbx_strand_id
1 'polypeptide(L)'
;MTFYLYSGAGNTFVVLDGREIISKMEAEAPEQEHCKCHEEEGHECGCHHEEGEHHCCHEHSAEEEHHCCHGGGGHGGGCCHGGGGTPWENYVQDVCGHFKTDGMMLLLPSEHFDFEMAFFNPDGTGGMMCGNGGRCIVAFADYLGIKPKDGKTYHFVAGDGPHTGEILSVTPDPSSPVTPDPIGGPAVDGVVKTVQIRMVEVSIFCPVLDGWFVDTGTRHFVKFVPEVDGLDMVAEGKKYRWDPVFAPVGANANFVKIEPDCLVVRTFEKGVEGETLACGTGITASAIAAYMNGVKPHEETDGRLIYNIRAREDDLRVEFKPVFTGGSDGAVQTLAGFTEVYLTGPAKMFGKA
;
A
#
# COMPACT_ATOMS: atom_id res chain seq x y z
N MET A 1 -3.96 8.70 -21.35
CA MET A 1 -3.50 8.23 -20.01
C MET A 1 -2.92 6.86 -20.22
N THR A 2 -1.73 6.58 -19.72
CA THR A 2 -1.07 5.30 -19.88
C THR A 2 -1.20 4.49 -18.58
N PHE A 3 -1.63 3.24 -18.68
CA PHE A 3 -1.71 2.31 -17.57
C PHE A 3 -0.48 1.42 -17.59
N TYR A 4 0.21 1.33 -16.47
CA TYR A 4 1.36 0.44 -16.28
C TYR A 4 0.95 -0.70 -15.35
N LEU A 5 1.21 -1.93 -15.76
CA LEU A 5 0.82 -3.12 -15.01
C LEU A 5 2.04 -3.69 -14.31
N TYR A 6 2.02 -3.68 -12.99
CA TYR A 6 3.11 -4.15 -12.13
C TYR A 6 2.72 -5.36 -11.31
N SER A 7 3.69 -6.24 -11.07
CA SER A 7 3.56 -7.35 -10.11
C SER A 7 4.65 -7.27 -9.06
N GLY A 8 4.25 -7.48 -7.80
CA GLY A 8 5.12 -7.59 -6.65
C GLY A 8 4.75 -8.80 -5.81
N ALA A 9 5.52 -9.89 -5.90
CA ALA A 9 5.28 -11.16 -5.21
C ALA A 9 3.88 -11.74 -5.49
N GLY A 10 3.50 -11.76 -6.78
CA GLY A 10 2.22 -12.30 -7.24
C GLY A 10 1.06 -11.31 -7.22
N ASN A 11 1.03 -10.34 -6.30
CA ASN A 11 0.03 -9.26 -6.35
C ASN A 11 0.25 -8.34 -7.55
N THR A 12 -0.84 -7.96 -8.19
CA THR A 12 -0.84 -7.15 -9.41
C THR A 12 -1.48 -5.79 -9.18
N PHE A 13 -0.93 -4.77 -9.85
CA PHE A 13 -1.37 -3.39 -9.68
C PHE A 13 -1.40 -2.66 -11.00
N VAL A 14 -2.42 -1.79 -11.17
CA VAL A 14 -2.37 -0.71 -12.15
C VAL A 14 -1.64 0.46 -11.53
N VAL A 15 -0.63 0.99 -12.21
CA VAL A 15 0.13 2.16 -11.76
C VAL A 15 0.02 3.27 -12.79
N LEU A 16 -0.20 4.49 -12.34
CA LEU A 16 -0.35 5.67 -13.17
C LEU A 16 0.67 6.74 -12.77
N ASP A 17 1.20 7.44 -13.77
CA ASP A 17 1.97 8.67 -13.54
C ASP A 17 1.00 9.84 -13.28
N GLY A 18 0.79 10.14 -12.00
CA GLY A 18 -0.10 11.22 -11.58
C GLY A 18 0.38 12.62 -12.00
N ARG A 19 1.67 12.78 -12.33
CA ARG A 19 2.19 14.06 -12.86
C ARG A 19 1.57 14.39 -14.19
N GLU A 20 1.33 13.39 -15.08
CA GLU A 20 0.63 13.58 -16.33
C GLU A 20 -0.84 13.95 -16.13
N ILE A 21 -1.48 13.44 -15.09
CA ILE A 21 -2.87 13.71 -14.77
C ILE A 21 -3.02 15.16 -14.31
N ILE A 22 -2.20 15.57 -13.33
CA ILE A 22 -2.19 16.94 -12.78
C ILE A 22 -1.91 17.95 -13.90
N SER A 23 -0.88 17.71 -14.71
CA SER A 23 -0.51 18.59 -15.83
C SER A 23 -1.63 18.79 -16.86
N LYS A 24 -2.43 17.74 -17.13
CA LYS A 24 -3.60 17.85 -18.01
C LYS A 24 -4.75 18.62 -17.35
N MET A 25 -5.00 18.37 -16.07
CA MET A 25 -6.03 19.10 -15.32
C MET A 25 -5.71 20.60 -15.23
N GLU A 26 -4.44 20.95 -15.00
CA GLU A 26 -3.98 22.34 -15.00
C GLU A 26 -4.10 23.00 -16.38
N ALA A 27 -3.82 22.25 -17.46
CA ALA A 27 -3.95 22.77 -18.84
C ALA A 27 -5.41 22.90 -19.29
N GLU A 28 -6.32 22.11 -18.73
CA GLU A 28 -7.76 22.14 -19.03
C GLU A 28 -8.55 23.01 -18.03
N ALA A 29 -7.90 23.47 -16.95
CA ALA A 29 -8.53 24.38 -16.01
C ALA A 29 -8.90 25.68 -16.76
N PRO A 30 -10.17 26.15 -16.71
CA PRO A 30 -10.53 27.42 -17.30
C PRO A 30 -9.65 28.50 -16.68
N GLU A 31 -9.09 29.37 -17.52
CA GLU A 31 -8.41 30.58 -17.04
C GLU A 31 -9.33 31.22 -16.00
N GLN A 32 -8.85 31.36 -14.78
CA GLN A 32 -9.62 32.05 -13.74
C GLN A 32 -9.87 33.45 -14.30
N GLU A 33 -11.09 33.70 -14.78
CA GLU A 33 -11.50 35.05 -15.16
C GLU A 33 -11.33 35.88 -13.88
N HIS A 34 -10.29 36.70 -13.88
CA HIS A 34 -10.10 37.72 -12.86
C HIS A 34 -11.38 38.57 -12.87
N CYS A 35 -12.08 38.59 -11.75
CA CYS A 35 -13.25 39.42 -11.60
C CYS A 35 -12.86 40.87 -11.94
N LYS A 36 -13.41 41.38 -13.04
CA LYS A 36 -13.17 42.75 -13.56
C LYS A 36 -13.80 43.83 -12.71
N CYS A 37 -14.33 43.50 -11.53
CA CYS A 37 -14.98 44.45 -10.63
C CYS A 37 -14.05 45.52 -10.01
N HIS A 38 -12.75 45.48 -10.30
CA HIS A 38 -11.77 46.45 -9.80
C HIS A 38 -11.40 47.55 -10.81
N GLU A 39 -11.94 47.53 -12.04
CA GLU A 39 -11.57 48.53 -13.05
C GLU A 39 -12.51 49.75 -13.15
N GLU A 40 -13.61 49.78 -12.39
CA GLU A 40 -14.47 50.96 -12.34
C GLU A 40 -14.31 51.68 -11.00
N GLU A 41 -13.78 52.90 -11.07
CA GLU A 41 -13.59 53.78 -9.92
C GLU A 41 -14.94 54.10 -9.22
N GLY A 42 -15.12 53.59 -7.99
CA GLY A 42 -16.14 54.13 -7.06
C GLY A 42 -17.16 53.18 -6.46
N HIS A 43 -17.07 51.87 -6.67
CA HIS A 43 -17.95 50.94 -5.93
C HIS A 43 -17.16 50.13 -4.89
N GLU A 44 -17.53 50.25 -3.59
CA GLU A 44 -17.09 49.34 -2.53
C GLU A 44 -17.70 47.97 -2.80
N CYS A 45 -16.87 47.04 -3.29
CA CYS A 45 -17.27 45.65 -3.44
C CYS A 45 -17.37 45.01 -2.04
N GLY A 46 -18.56 44.59 -1.67
CA GLY A 46 -18.83 43.87 -0.41
C GLY A 46 -18.40 42.40 -0.40
N CYS A 47 -17.30 42.04 -1.10
CA CYS A 47 -16.77 40.68 -1.13
C CYS A 47 -16.13 40.36 0.21
N HIS A 48 -16.73 39.46 0.98
CA HIS A 48 -16.12 38.88 2.17
C HIS A 48 -15.17 37.75 1.72
N HIS A 49 -13.89 37.91 2.04
CA HIS A 49 -12.88 36.86 1.89
C HIS A 49 -12.95 35.94 3.12
N GLU A 50 -13.63 34.81 3.01
CA GLU A 50 -13.33 33.65 3.84
C GLU A 50 -12.52 32.67 2.98
N GLU A 51 -11.48 32.07 3.60
CA GLU A 51 -10.50 31.25 2.91
C GLU A 51 -11.19 30.09 2.18
N GLY A 52 -11.19 30.16 0.84
CA GLY A 52 -11.47 29.02 -0.03
C GLY A 52 -12.60 29.10 -1.04
N GLU A 53 -13.51 30.11 -1.03
CA GLU A 53 -14.57 30.19 -2.02
C GLU A 53 -14.86 31.64 -2.43
N HIS A 54 -14.75 31.95 -3.75
CA HIS A 54 -15.15 33.22 -4.32
C HIS A 54 -16.66 33.20 -4.63
N HIS A 55 -17.45 33.88 -3.81
CA HIS A 55 -18.84 34.19 -4.15
C HIS A 55 -18.93 35.61 -4.72
N CYS A 56 -19.09 35.71 -6.04
CA CYS A 56 -19.52 36.98 -6.67
C CYS A 56 -21.02 37.17 -6.51
N CYS A 57 -21.43 38.29 -5.93
CA CYS A 57 -22.84 38.70 -5.87
C CYS A 57 -23.27 39.16 -7.30
N HIS A 58 -23.78 38.25 -8.09
CA HIS A 58 -24.62 38.61 -9.22
C HIS A 58 -26.08 38.55 -8.79
N GLU A 59 -26.82 39.66 -8.96
CA GLU A 59 -28.26 39.69 -8.86
C GLU A 59 -28.88 38.68 -9.80
N HIS A 60 -29.39 37.57 -9.28
CA HIS A 60 -30.29 36.72 -10.02
C HIS A 60 -31.66 37.36 -10.10
N SER A 61 -32.06 37.67 -11.33
CA SER A 61 -33.44 38.00 -11.64
C SER A 61 -34.36 36.87 -11.20
N ALA A 62 -35.38 37.24 -10.42
CA ALA A 62 -36.42 36.34 -9.94
C ALA A 62 -37.10 35.63 -11.12
N GLU A 63 -37.01 34.29 -11.07
CA GLU A 63 -37.98 33.29 -11.55
C GLU A 63 -37.30 31.93 -11.75
N GLU A 64 -37.06 31.24 -10.63
CA GLU A 64 -37.06 29.76 -10.58
C GLU A 64 -37.10 29.36 -9.09
N GLU A 65 -38.17 28.66 -8.72
CA GLU A 65 -38.39 28.15 -7.36
C GLU A 65 -37.41 27.00 -7.07
N HIS A 66 -36.36 27.26 -6.31
CA HIS A 66 -35.54 26.20 -5.70
C HIS A 66 -36.13 25.82 -4.34
N HIS A 67 -36.70 24.64 -4.26
CA HIS A 67 -37.06 24.00 -2.99
C HIS A 67 -35.78 23.63 -2.22
N CYS A 68 -35.38 24.50 -1.29
CA CYS A 68 -34.43 24.15 -0.23
C CYS A 68 -35.16 23.41 0.88
N CYS A 69 -34.84 22.14 1.09
CA CYS A 69 -35.29 21.37 2.24
C CYS A 69 -34.58 21.85 3.52
N HIS A 70 -35.13 22.87 4.18
CA HIS A 70 -34.86 23.15 5.60
C HIS A 70 -35.99 22.53 6.40
N GLY A 71 -35.72 21.50 7.18
CA GLY A 71 -36.68 20.89 8.06
C GLY A 71 -36.05 20.43 9.35
N GLY A 72 -36.54 20.92 10.46
CA GLY A 72 -36.24 20.38 11.77
C GLY A 72 -37.04 19.12 12.10
N GLY A 73 -36.40 18.20 12.80
CA GLY A 73 -36.96 17.30 13.80
C GLY A 73 -37.92 16.20 13.38
N GLY A 74 -37.50 14.93 13.55
CA GLY A 74 -38.37 13.82 13.95
C GLY A 74 -38.68 12.73 12.96
N HIS A 75 -38.15 11.55 13.22
CA HIS A 75 -38.65 10.20 12.93
C HIS A 75 -38.86 9.68 11.49
N GLY A 76 -38.02 8.72 11.09
CA GLY A 76 -38.49 7.51 10.40
C GLY A 76 -38.85 7.66 8.93
N GLY A 77 -37.86 7.66 8.03
CA GLY A 77 -38.12 7.49 6.61
C GLY A 77 -36.83 7.06 5.94
N GLY A 78 -36.78 5.79 5.48
CA GLY A 78 -35.63 5.23 4.78
C GLY A 78 -35.31 6.03 3.52
N CYS A 79 -34.22 6.78 3.57
CA CYS A 79 -33.59 7.28 2.36
C CYS A 79 -33.00 6.11 1.62
N CYS A 80 -33.40 5.93 0.37
CA CYS A 80 -32.83 5.00 -0.57
C CYS A 80 -31.30 5.16 -0.60
N HIS A 81 -30.58 4.29 0.07
CA HIS A 81 -29.15 4.13 -0.15
C HIS A 81 -28.99 3.46 -1.52
N GLY A 82 -29.04 4.28 -2.56
CA GLY A 82 -28.40 3.94 -3.80
C GLY A 82 -26.89 3.86 -3.48
N GLY A 83 -26.33 2.65 -3.51
CA GLY A 83 -24.90 2.42 -3.35
C GLY A 83 -24.15 2.94 -4.56
N GLY A 84 -23.98 4.25 -4.66
CA GLY A 84 -23.12 4.90 -5.65
C GLY A 84 -21.90 5.40 -4.91
N GLY A 85 -20.74 4.73 -5.09
CA GLY A 85 -19.44 5.27 -4.72
C GLY A 85 -19.22 6.62 -5.40
N THR A 86 -18.22 7.37 -4.93
CA THR A 86 -17.79 8.60 -5.60
C THR A 86 -17.39 8.29 -7.05
N PRO A 87 -17.42 9.25 -7.98
CA PRO A 87 -16.95 9.05 -9.35
C PRO A 87 -15.53 8.45 -9.42
N TRP A 88 -14.68 8.78 -8.46
CA TRP A 88 -13.33 8.25 -8.36
C TRP A 88 -13.31 6.77 -7.90
N GLU A 89 -14.09 6.41 -6.89
CA GLU A 89 -14.20 5.01 -6.45
C GLU A 89 -14.72 4.12 -7.59
N ASN A 90 -15.73 4.57 -8.32
CA ASN A 90 -16.26 3.84 -9.48
C ASN A 90 -15.18 3.69 -10.58
N TYR A 91 -14.41 4.73 -10.84
CA TYR A 91 -13.31 4.67 -11.81
C TYR A 91 -12.25 3.63 -11.40
N VAL A 92 -11.83 3.62 -10.13
CA VAL A 92 -10.86 2.63 -9.64
C VAL A 92 -11.41 1.21 -9.76
N GLN A 93 -12.70 0.98 -9.40
CA GLN A 93 -13.37 -0.31 -9.54
C GLN A 93 -13.36 -0.79 -10.99
N ASP A 94 -13.72 0.09 -11.93
CA ASP A 94 -13.74 -0.23 -13.35
C ASP A 94 -12.35 -0.57 -13.87
N VAL A 95 -11.32 0.21 -13.51
CA VAL A 95 -9.94 -0.02 -13.92
C VAL A 95 -9.41 -1.33 -13.33
N CYS A 96 -9.54 -1.55 -12.03
CA CYS A 96 -9.09 -2.78 -11.39
C CYS A 96 -9.85 -4.00 -11.94
N GLY A 97 -11.15 -3.87 -12.16
CA GLY A 97 -11.98 -4.93 -12.76
C GLY A 97 -11.59 -5.27 -14.20
N HIS A 98 -11.28 -4.25 -15.01
CA HIS A 98 -10.83 -4.43 -16.40
C HIS A 98 -9.50 -5.17 -16.48
N PHE A 99 -8.50 -4.75 -15.70
CA PHE A 99 -7.16 -5.35 -15.70
C PHE A 99 -7.03 -6.55 -14.76
N LYS A 100 -8.05 -6.84 -13.93
CA LYS A 100 -8.07 -7.89 -12.90
C LYS A 100 -6.89 -7.78 -11.94
N THR A 101 -6.69 -6.58 -11.39
CA THR A 101 -5.60 -6.27 -10.48
C THR A 101 -6.06 -6.15 -9.03
N ASP A 102 -5.12 -6.35 -8.09
CA ASP A 102 -5.34 -6.30 -6.64
C ASP A 102 -5.36 -4.87 -6.09
N GLY A 103 -5.18 -3.87 -6.93
CA GLY A 103 -5.26 -2.46 -6.58
C GLY A 103 -4.76 -1.52 -7.67
N MET A 104 -4.95 -0.23 -7.42
CA MET A 104 -4.45 0.84 -8.27
C MET A 104 -3.56 1.78 -7.47
N MET A 105 -2.51 2.29 -8.10
CA MET A 105 -1.59 3.26 -7.50
C MET A 105 -1.39 4.47 -8.40
N LEU A 106 -1.23 5.63 -7.77
CA LEU A 106 -0.79 6.86 -8.42
C LEU A 106 0.57 7.24 -7.86
N LEU A 107 1.51 7.56 -8.73
CA LEU A 107 2.73 8.26 -8.35
C LEU A 107 2.49 9.76 -8.54
N LEU A 108 2.53 10.51 -7.46
CA LEU A 108 2.27 11.94 -7.43
C LEU A 108 3.57 12.72 -7.14
N PRO A 109 3.69 13.99 -7.58
CA PRO A 109 4.80 14.83 -7.19
C PRO A 109 4.77 15.12 -5.69
N SER A 110 5.93 15.37 -5.09
CA SER A 110 6.07 15.76 -3.70
C SER A 110 7.14 16.84 -3.54
N GLU A 111 6.86 17.85 -2.72
CA GLU A 111 7.81 18.91 -2.39
C GLU A 111 8.95 18.41 -1.48
N HIS A 112 8.60 17.55 -0.53
CA HIS A 112 9.52 17.11 0.54
C HIS A 112 10.15 15.74 0.29
N PHE A 113 9.44 14.86 -0.43
CA PHE A 113 9.86 13.50 -0.75
C PHE A 113 10.25 13.37 -2.22
N ASP A 114 10.79 12.23 -2.63
CA ASP A 114 11.08 11.96 -4.05
C ASP A 114 9.78 11.84 -4.85
N PHE A 115 8.72 11.31 -4.21
CA PHE A 115 7.36 11.25 -4.74
C PHE A 115 6.36 10.95 -3.61
N GLU A 116 5.07 11.05 -3.93
CA GLU A 116 3.96 10.56 -3.10
C GLU A 116 3.30 9.35 -3.77
N MET A 117 2.85 8.39 -2.95
CA MET A 117 2.10 7.22 -3.38
C MET A 117 0.66 7.31 -2.88
N ALA A 118 -0.30 7.39 -3.78
CA ALA A 118 -1.70 7.12 -3.46
C ALA A 118 -2.04 5.68 -3.84
N PHE A 119 -2.56 4.91 -2.89
CA PHE A 119 -2.96 3.52 -3.08
C PHE A 119 -4.47 3.36 -2.92
N PHE A 120 -5.07 2.57 -3.80
CA PHE A 120 -6.50 2.27 -3.80
C PHE A 120 -6.73 0.77 -3.89
N ASN A 121 -7.60 0.27 -3.04
CA ASN A 121 -8.11 -1.10 -3.12
C ASN A 121 -9.01 -1.28 -4.36
N PRO A 122 -9.29 -2.53 -4.80
CA PRO A 122 -10.15 -2.77 -5.94
C PRO A 122 -11.59 -2.25 -5.80
N ASP A 123 -12.06 -2.03 -4.56
CA ASP A 123 -13.36 -1.44 -4.26
C ASP A 123 -13.38 0.10 -4.31
N GLY A 124 -12.25 0.72 -4.67
CA GLY A 124 -12.09 2.16 -4.78
C GLY A 124 -11.73 2.86 -3.46
N THR A 125 -11.75 2.17 -2.34
CA THR A 125 -11.34 2.75 -1.05
C THR A 125 -9.85 3.03 -1.03
N GLY A 126 -9.46 4.18 -0.45
CA GLY A 126 -8.06 4.51 -0.20
C GLY A 126 -7.43 3.53 0.79
N GLY A 127 -6.18 3.20 0.58
CA GLY A 127 -5.42 2.27 1.41
C GLY A 127 -4.13 2.85 1.97
N MET A 128 -3.62 2.15 2.98
CA MET A 128 -2.26 2.36 3.49
C MET A 128 -1.25 1.73 2.52
N MET A 129 0.02 2.06 2.67
CA MET A 129 1.08 1.44 1.90
C MET A 129 1.05 -0.09 2.06
N CYS A 130 0.94 -0.77 0.93
CA CYS A 130 1.08 -2.22 0.84
C CYS A 130 2.55 -2.55 0.50
N GLY A 131 3.19 -3.45 1.25
CA GLY A 131 4.60 -3.81 1.02
C GLY A 131 4.89 -4.28 -0.41
N ASN A 132 3.94 -4.99 -1.05
CA ASN A 132 4.04 -5.40 -2.45
C ASN A 132 3.89 -4.18 -3.39
N GLY A 133 2.91 -3.31 -3.14
CA GLY A 133 2.71 -2.06 -3.87
C GLY A 133 3.87 -1.08 -3.69
N GLY A 134 4.42 -0.98 -2.47
CA GLY A 134 5.60 -0.14 -2.18
C GLY A 134 6.81 -0.51 -3.02
N ARG A 135 7.08 -1.82 -3.23
CA ARG A 135 8.14 -2.25 -4.15
C ARG A 135 7.84 -1.87 -5.60
N CYS A 136 6.61 -2.06 -6.03
CA CYS A 136 6.19 -1.72 -7.40
C CYS A 136 6.28 -0.21 -7.68
N ILE A 137 5.87 0.66 -6.74
CA ILE A 137 5.93 2.11 -6.95
C ILE A 137 7.37 2.63 -6.98
N VAL A 138 8.29 2.06 -6.18
CA VAL A 138 9.72 2.37 -6.25
C VAL A 138 10.31 1.94 -7.60
N ALA A 139 9.97 0.74 -8.07
CA ALA A 139 10.39 0.26 -9.39
C ALA A 139 9.85 1.13 -10.52
N PHE A 140 8.62 1.63 -10.38
CA PHE A 140 7.99 2.55 -11.34
C PHE A 140 8.63 3.94 -11.31
N ALA A 141 8.96 4.48 -10.13
CA ALA A 141 9.69 5.75 -10.01
C ALA A 141 11.03 5.71 -10.77
N ASP A 142 11.78 4.62 -10.64
CA ASP A 142 13.03 4.43 -11.39
C ASP A 142 12.77 4.32 -12.91
N TYR A 143 11.72 3.61 -13.33
CA TYR A 143 11.31 3.52 -14.73
C TYR A 143 10.99 4.90 -15.33
N LEU A 144 10.34 5.77 -14.57
CA LEU A 144 10.05 7.16 -14.96
C LEU A 144 11.27 8.09 -14.90
N GLY A 145 12.44 7.56 -14.53
CA GLY A 145 13.69 8.32 -14.43
C GLY A 145 13.78 9.24 -13.21
N ILE A 146 12.87 9.11 -12.25
CA ILE A 146 12.99 9.79 -10.95
C ILE A 146 14.23 9.25 -10.25
N LYS A 147 15.10 10.13 -9.79
CA LYS A 147 16.30 9.75 -9.05
C LYS A 147 16.11 10.08 -7.56
N PRO A 148 16.49 9.17 -6.66
CA PRO A 148 16.43 9.46 -5.23
C PRO A 148 17.34 10.65 -4.89
N LYS A 149 16.85 11.56 -4.04
CA LYS A 149 17.57 12.79 -3.66
C LYS A 149 18.92 12.52 -2.97
N ASP A 150 19.04 11.40 -2.26
CA ASP A 150 20.29 10.95 -1.64
C ASP A 150 21.16 10.08 -2.56
N GLY A 151 20.72 9.82 -3.79
CA GLY A 151 21.41 9.04 -4.81
C GLY A 151 21.26 7.52 -4.66
N LYS A 152 20.58 7.02 -3.61
CA LYS A 152 20.46 5.58 -3.33
C LYS A 152 19.04 5.17 -2.90
N THR A 153 18.49 5.83 -1.91
CA THR A 153 17.25 5.47 -1.24
C THR A 153 16.13 6.40 -1.67
N TYR A 154 15.08 5.84 -2.23
CA TYR A 154 13.84 6.58 -2.49
C TYR A 154 13.13 6.85 -1.17
N HIS A 155 12.84 8.11 -0.90
CA HIS A 155 12.01 8.57 0.19
C HIS A 155 10.65 8.98 -0.37
N PHE A 156 9.59 8.34 0.07
CA PHE A 156 8.24 8.64 -0.40
C PHE A 156 7.25 8.67 0.76
N VAL A 157 6.11 9.30 0.54
CA VAL A 157 5.02 9.34 1.51
C VAL A 157 3.82 8.60 0.94
N ALA A 158 3.10 7.86 1.77
CA ALA A 158 1.82 7.23 1.46
C ALA A 158 0.78 7.62 2.52
N GLY A 159 -0.44 7.11 2.42
CA GLY A 159 -1.53 7.45 3.33
C GLY A 159 -1.27 7.16 4.81
N ASP A 160 -0.33 6.28 5.13
CA ASP A 160 0.10 5.92 6.49
C ASP A 160 1.43 6.59 6.91
N GLY A 161 1.99 7.46 6.08
CA GLY A 161 3.18 8.24 6.42
C GLY A 161 4.41 7.99 5.55
N PRO A 162 5.60 8.40 6.04
CA PRO A 162 6.85 8.30 5.29
C PRO A 162 7.37 6.87 5.18
N HIS A 163 7.88 6.53 4.00
CA HIS A 163 8.47 5.24 3.66
C HIS A 163 9.81 5.40 2.95
N THR A 164 10.60 4.33 2.93
CA THR A 164 11.84 4.28 2.16
C THR A 164 11.91 2.98 1.38
N GLY A 165 12.51 3.06 0.18
CA GLY A 165 12.76 1.91 -0.66
C GLY A 165 14.07 2.03 -1.43
N GLU A 166 14.74 0.90 -1.65
CA GLU A 166 15.99 0.82 -2.38
C GLU A 166 15.93 -0.27 -3.44
N ILE A 167 16.45 0.00 -4.63
CA ILE A 167 16.63 -1.01 -5.67
C ILE A 167 18.00 -1.65 -5.47
N LEU A 168 18.00 -2.92 -5.05
CA LEU A 168 19.23 -3.67 -4.76
C LEU A 168 19.86 -4.27 -6.02
N SER A 169 19.02 -4.71 -6.97
CA SER A 169 19.48 -5.29 -8.23
C SER A 169 18.44 -5.16 -9.34
N VAL A 170 18.91 -5.21 -10.57
CA VAL A 170 18.08 -5.25 -11.78
C VAL A 170 18.56 -6.42 -12.62
N THR A 171 17.66 -7.33 -12.96
CA THR A 171 17.96 -8.52 -13.75
C THR A 171 16.99 -8.64 -14.93
N PRO A 172 17.41 -9.20 -16.08
CA PRO A 172 16.48 -9.48 -17.16
C PRO A 172 15.32 -10.38 -16.71
N ASP A 173 14.09 -10.07 -17.14
CA ASP A 173 12.95 -10.97 -16.95
C ASP A 173 12.82 -11.93 -18.14
N PRO A 174 13.16 -13.21 -17.98
CA PRO A 174 13.09 -14.18 -19.07
C PRO A 174 11.64 -14.50 -19.50
N SER A 175 10.66 -14.15 -18.66
CA SER A 175 9.23 -14.39 -18.93
C SER A 175 8.56 -13.24 -19.68
N SER A 176 9.20 -12.07 -19.71
CA SER A 176 8.68 -10.88 -20.40
C SER A 176 9.29 -10.78 -21.79
N PRO A 177 8.52 -11.06 -22.86
CA PRO A 177 9.01 -10.75 -24.19
C PRO A 177 9.19 -9.24 -24.28
N VAL A 178 10.38 -8.81 -24.68
CA VAL A 178 10.63 -7.41 -25.09
C VAL A 178 9.83 -7.19 -26.37
N THR A 179 8.54 -6.96 -26.23
CA THR A 179 7.69 -6.58 -27.36
C THR A 179 7.81 -5.08 -27.55
N PRO A 180 8.25 -4.62 -28.74
CA PRO A 180 8.15 -3.22 -29.08
C PRO A 180 6.68 -2.80 -28.90
N ASP A 181 6.45 -1.68 -28.22
CA ASP A 181 5.12 -1.09 -28.12
C ASP A 181 4.58 -0.84 -29.55
N PRO A 182 3.46 -1.44 -29.95
CA PRO A 182 2.89 -1.24 -31.29
C PRO A 182 2.49 0.21 -31.57
N ILE A 183 2.47 1.08 -30.55
CA ILE A 183 2.11 2.50 -30.65
C ILE A 183 3.36 3.42 -30.52
N GLY A 184 4.58 2.87 -30.45
CA GLY A 184 5.83 3.64 -30.41
C GLY A 184 6.19 4.23 -29.04
N GLY A 185 5.53 3.78 -27.95
CA GLY A 185 5.90 4.11 -26.57
C GLY A 185 7.10 3.26 -26.07
N PRO A 186 7.66 3.59 -24.90
CA PRO A 186 8.70 2.76 -24.30
C PRO A 186 8.15 1.36 -24.03
N ALA A 187 8.88 0.35 -24.52
CA ALA A 187 8.56 -1.05 -24.27
C ALA A 187 8.48 -1.34 -22.76
N VAL A 188 7.74 -2.39 -22.37
CA VAL A 188 7.87 -3.00 -21.03
C VAL A 188 9.37 -3.18 -20.78
N ASP A 189 9.87 -2.75 -19.64
CA ASP A 189 11.32 -2.66 -19.40
C ASP A 189 12.05 -4.01 -19.43
N GLY A 190 11.28 -5.11 -19.40
CA GLY A 190 11.81 -6.48 -19.54
C GLY A 190 12.75 -6.89 -18.42
N VAL A 191 12.64 -6.26 -17.25
CA VAL A 191 13.48 -6.52 -16.10
C VAL A 191 12.66 -6.81 -14.84
N VAL A 192 13.25 -7.58 -13.94
CA VAL A 192 12.83 -7.71 -12.56
C VAL A 192 13.77 -6.85 -11.71
N LYS A 193 13.20 -5.96 -10.91
CA LYS A 193 13.94 -5.19 -9.91
C LYS A 193 13.75 -5.85 -8.55
N THR A 194 14.85 -6.14 -7.87
CA THR A 194 14.80 -6.54 -6.46
C THR A 194 14.76 -5.29 -5.61
N VAL A 195 13.65 -5.06 -4.93
CA VAL A 195 13.41 -3.85 -4.16
C VAL A 195 13.29 -4.19 -2.68
N GLN A 196 14.00 -3.45 -1.84
CA GLN A 196 13.91 -3.48 -0.39
C GLN A 196 13.07 -2.30 0.09
N ILE A 197 12.07 -2.57 0.94
CA ILE A 197 11.23 -1.55 1.59
C ILE A 197 11.46 -1.63 3.10
N ARG A 198 11.62 -0.46 3.75
CA ARG A 198 11.62 -0.40 5.20
C ARG A 198 10.18 -0.55 5.71
N MET A 199 10.00 -1.51 6.60
CA MET A 199 8.73 -1.76 7.29
C MET A 199 8.69 -1.02 8.62
N VAL A 200 7.54 -0.98 9.26
CA VAL A 200 7.40 -0.41 10.61
C VAL A 200 8.21 -1.21 11.62
N GLU A 201 8.72 -0.54 12.64
CA GLU A 201 9.34 -1.20 13.80
C GLU A 201 8.28 -1.95 14.60
N VAL A 202 8.65 -3.11 15.15
CA VAL A 202 7.72 -4.00 15.83
C VAL A 202 7.99 -4.00 17.32
N SER A 203 7.00 -3.59 18.10
CA SER A 203 7.06 -3.59 19.57
C SER A 203 5.89 -4.35 20.22
N ILE A 204 4.91 -4.77 19.43
CA ILE A 204 3.73 -5.49 19.92
C ILE A 204 3.75 -6.92 19.39
N PHE A 205 4.06 -7.85 20.27
CA PHE A 205 4.11 -9.28 19.98
C PHE A 205 3.92 -10.09 21.27
N CYS A 206 3.28 -11.23 21.18
CA CYS A 206 3.14 -12.15 22.32
C CYS A 206 2.79 -13.57 21.84
N PRO A 207 3.09 -14.60 22.64
CA PRO A 207 2.54 -15.92 22.42
C PRO A 207 1.03 -15.87 22.64
N VAL A 208 0.26 -16.50 21.77
CA VAL A 208 -1.20 -16.54 21.84
C VAL A 208 -1.70 -17.80 21.16
N LEU A 209 -2.70 -18.44 21.76
CA LEU A 209 -3.21 -19.74 21.27
C LEU A 209 -2.05 -20.75 21.09
N ASP A 210 -1.96 -21.33 19.91
CA ASP A 210 -0.90 -22.26 19.51
C ASP A 210 0.11 -21.62 18.55
N GLY A 211 0.37 -20.31 18.69
CA GLY A 211 1.25 -19.53 17.84
C GLY A 211 1.67 -18.20 18.44
N TRP A 212 1.88 -17.22 17.58
CA TRP A 212 2.35 -15.89 17.92
C TRP A 212 1.44 -14.81 17.35
N PHE A 213 1.16 -13.80 18.15
CA PHE A 213 0.63 -12.53 17.69
C PHE A 213 1.78 -11.57 17.41
N VAL A 214 1.77 -10.91 16.25
CA VAL A 214 2.75 -9.88 15.85
C VAL A 214 2.00 -8.76 15.13
N ASP A 215 2.20 -7.52 15.58
CA ASP A 215 1.69 -6.34 14.89
C ASP A 215 2.81 -5.70 14.07
N THR A 216 2.70 -5.77 12.76
CA THR A 216 3.65 -5.21 11.77
C THR A 216 3.05 -4.01 11.02
N GLY A 217 2.22 -3.20 11.71
CA GLY A 217 1.36 -2.18 11.13
C GLY A 217 -0.03 -2.74 10.82
N THR A 218 -0.14 -4.05 10.65
CA THR A 218 -1.38 -4.82 10.66
C THR A 218 -1.22 -6.03 11.58
N ARG A 219 -2.36 -6.52 12.09
CA ARG A 219 -2.39 -7.59 13.10
C ARG A 219 -2.26 -8.96 12.45
N HIS A 220 -1.28 -9.75 12.90
CA HIS A 220 -1.00 -11.08 12.40
C HIS A 220 -1.00 -12.12 13.51
N PHE A 221 -1.68 -13.22 13.26
CA PHE A 221 -1.48 -14.48 13.97
C PHE A 221 -0.59 -15.37 13.11
N VAL A 222 0.45 -15.96 13.70
CA VAL A 222 1.41 -16.83 13.01
C VAL A 222 1.43 -18.19 13.70
N LYS A 223 1.12 -19.23 12.93
CA LYS A 223 1.13 -20.62 13.38
C LYS A 223 2.16 -21.44 12.62
N PHE A 224 3.02 -22.14 13.35
CA PHE A 224 3.94 -23.10 12.75
C PHE A 224 3.24 -24.45 12.56
N VAL A 225 3.38 -25.00 11.37
CA VAL A 225 2.75 -26.26 10.96
C VAL A 225 3.78 -27.18 10.29
N PRO A 226 3.65 -28.49 10.41
CA PRO A 226 4.59 -29.43 9.78
C PRO A 226 4.51 -29.40 8.25
N GLU A 227 3.34 -29.04 7.69
CA GLU A 227 3.08 -29.00 6.26
C GLU A 227 2.07 -27.89 5.94
N VAL A 228 2.33 -27.12 4.88
CA VAL A 228 1.44 -26.06 4.39
C VAL A 228 0.68 -26.47 3.14
N ASP A 229 1.25 -27.39 2.34
CA ASP A 229 0.57 -27.95 1.19
C ASP A 229 -0.59 -28.84 1.65
N GLY A 230 -1.73 -28.68 0.98
CA GLY A 230 -2.95 -29.40 1.35
C GLY A 230 -3.74 -28.81 2.53
N LEU A 231 -3.30 -27.71 3.17
CA LEU A 231 -4.13 -27.00 4.13
C LEU A 231 -5.35 -26.40 3.42
N ASP A 232 -6.51 -26.63 4.00
CA ASP A 232 -7.71 -25.86 3.65
C ASP A 232 -7.57 -24.45 4.26
N MET A 233 -6.99 -23.54 3.48
CA MET A 233 -6.72 -22.18 3.92
C MET A 233 -7.96 -21.40 4.31
N VAL A 234 -9.11 -21.72 3.72
CA VAL A 234 -10.38 -21.06 4.06
C VAL A 234 -10.89 -21.53 5.43
N ALA A 235 -10.88 -22.84 5.67
CA ALA A 235 -11.31 -23.39 6.94
C ALA A 235 -10.38 -23.02 8.08
N GLU A 236 -9.08 -23.25 7.91
CA GLU A 236 -8.08 -22.95 8.94
C GLU A 236 -7.91 -21.44 9.16
N GLY A 237 -7.90 -20.65 8.08
CA GLY A 237 -7.78 -19.20 8.16
C GLY A 237 -8.93 -18.57 8.93
N LYS A 238 -10.18 -18.91 8.59
CA LYS A 238 -11.37 -18.40 9.29
C LYS A 238 -11.37 -18.70 10.79
N LYS A 239 -10.86 -19.86 11.19
CA LYS A 239 -10.76 -20.25 12.60
C LYS A 239 -9.96 -19.25 13.44
N TYR A 240 -8.82 -18.79 12.94
CA TYR A 240 -7.96 -17.83 13.64
C TYR A 240 -8.32 -16.37 13.33
N ARG A 241 -8.77 -16.09 12.11
CA ARG A 241 -9.15 -14.76 11.66
C ARG A 241 -10.18 -14.08 12.58
N TRP A 242 -11.14 -14.87 13.09
CA TRP A 242 -12.25 -14.41 13.90
C TRP A 242 -12.20 -14.93 15.34
N ASP A 243 -11.06 -15.46 15.79
CA ASP A 243 -10.94 -15.92 17.17
C ASP A 243 -11.22 -14.76 18.13
N PRO A 244 -12.04 -14.98 19.19
CA PRO A 244 -12.40 -13.94 20.15
C PRO A 244 -11.21 -13.21 20.78
N VAL A 245 -10.04 -13.84 20.88
CA VAL A 245 -8.83 -13.22 21.42
C VAL A 245 -8.35 -12.03 20.58
N PHE A 246 -8.70 -11.97 19.30
CA PHE A 246 -8.37 -10.88 18.40
C PHE A 246 -9.50 -9.86 18.21
N ALA A 247 -10.64 -10.04 18.89
CA ALA A 247 -11.78 -9.14 18.80
C ALA A 247 -11.41 -7.71 19.27
N PRO A 248 -12.10 -6.65 18.76
CA PRO A 248 -13.14 -6.72 17.72
C PRO A 248 -12.59 -6.71 16.29
N VAL A 249 -11.30 -6.45 16.10
CA VAL A 249 -10.70 -6.19 14.77
C VAL A 249 -10.36 -7.48 14.01
N GLY A 250 -10.01 -8.56 14.74
CA GLY A 250 -9.48 -9.78 14.19
C GLY A 250 -8.01 -9.66 13.73
N ALA A 251 -7.47 -10.72 13.17
CA ALA A 251 -6.09 -10.77 12.67
C ALA A 251 -6.00 -11.51 11.33
N ASN A 252 -4.98 -11.23 10.52
CA ASN A 252 -4.57 -12.09 9.42
C ASN A 252 -4.02 -13.41 10.00
N ALA A 253 -4.26 -14.54 9.35
CA ALA A 253 -3.74 -15.83 9.80
C ALA A 253 -2.66 -16.33 8.84
N ASN A 254 -1.46 -16.54 9.37
CA ASN A 254 -0.29 -17.01 8.62
C ASN A 254 0.07 -18.42 9.08
N PHE A 255 0.25 -19.32 8.12
CA PHE A 255 0.69 -20.69 8.38
C PHE A 255 2.10 -20.86 7.82
N VAL A 256 3.02 -21.30 8.69
CA VAL A 256 4.44 -21.32 8.40
C VAL A 256 4.99 -22.73 8.54
N LYS A 257 5.57 -23.27 7.47
CA LYS A 257 6.42 -24.45 7.49
C LYS A 257 7.87 -24.01 7.54
N ILE A 258 8.64 -24.61 8.44
CA ILE A 258 10.08 -24.39 8.53
C ILE A 258 10.78 -25.38 7.62
N GLU A 259 11.53 -24.89 6.64
CA GLU A 259 12.44 -25.65 5.80
C GLU A 259 13.90 -25.25 6.11
N PRO A 260 14.90 -26.06 5.71
CA PRO A 260 16.30 -25.75 6.02
C PRO A 260 16.77 -24.39 5.51
N ASP A 261 16.31 -23.98 4.32
CA ASP A 261 16.80 -22.80 3.61
C ASP A 261 15.79 -21.65 3.56
N CYS A 262 14.56 -21.89 3.98
CA CYS A 262 13.50 -20.84 3.97
C CYS A 262 12.34 -21.19 4.91
N LEU A 263 11.50 -20.20 5.16
CA LEU A 263 10.17 -20.37 5.72
C LEU A 263 9.15 -20.36 4.58
N VAL A 264 8.32 -21.39 4.49
CA VAL A 264 7.22 -21.41 3.51
C VAL A 264 5.98 -20.86 4.18
N VAL A 265 5.43 -19.77 3.65
CA VAL A 265 4.35 -19.01 4.27
C VAL A 265 3.12 -18.96 3.37
N ARG A 266 1.96 -19.27 3.95
CA ARG A 266 0.64 -19.06 3.36
C ARG A 266 -0.20 -18.18 4.26
N THR A 267 -0.90 -17.21 3.69
CA THR A 267 -1.66 -16.21 4.46
C THR A 267 -3.14 -16.20 4.07
N PHE A 268 -4.01 -16.30 5.07
CA PHE A 268 -5.41 -15.94 4.97
C PHE A 268 -5.56 -14.48 5.41
N GLU A 269 -5.97 -13.62 4.49
CA GLU A 269 -5.90 -12.18 4.68
C GLU A 269 -7.24 -11.57 5.09
N LYS A 270 -7.18 -10.71 6.09
CA LYS A 270 -8.28 -9.87 6.56
C LYS A 270 -8.68 -8.87 5.48
N GLY A 271 -9.98 -8.78 5.20
CA GLY A 271 -10.52 -7.89 4.17
C GLY A 271 -10.67 -8.59 2.82
N VAL A 272 -9.76 -9.50 2.47
CA VAL A 272 -9.92 -10.41 1.34
C VAL A 272 -10.78 -11.60 1.74
N GLU A 273 -10.69 -12.01 3.02
CA GLU A 273 -11.37 -13.18 3.61
C GLU A 273 -11.08 -14.48 2.84
N GLY A 274 -9.84 -14.58 2.35
CA GLY A 274 -9.32 -15.68 1.57
C GLY A 274 -7.80 -15.74 1.61
N GLU A 275 -7.23 -16.78 0.96
CA GLU A 275 -5.79 -16.86 0.75
C GLU A 275 -5.33 -15.84 -0.29
N THR A 276 -4.24 -15.12 0.03
CA THR A 276 -3.55 -14.23 -0.93
C THR A 276 -2.21 -14.85 -1.37
N LEU A 277 -1.69 -14.42 -2.51
CA LEU A 277 -0.43 -14.93 -3.04
C LEU A 277 0.76 -14.53 -2.17
N ALA A 278 0.74 -13.33 -1.60
CA ALA A 278 1.71 -12.87 -0.61
C ALA A 278 1.16 -11.65 0.17
N CYS A 279 1.28 -11.70 1.49
CA CYS A 279 1.01 -10.57 2.37
C CYS A 279 2.33 -10.07 2.97
N GLY A 280 2.82 -8.88 2.54
CA GLY A 280 4.12 -8.36 2.94
C GLY A 280 4.29 -8.22 4.45
N THR A 281 3.28 -7.69 5.15
CA THR A 281 3.25 -7.57 6.61
C THR A 281 3.17 -8.95 7.29
N GLY A 282 2.42 -9.90 6.71
CA GLY A 282 2.32 -11.27 7.20
C GLY A 282 3.63 -12.06 7.05
N ILE A 283 4.36 -11.85 5.97
CA ILE A 283 5.69 -12.39 5.74
C ILE A 283 6.67 -11.85 6.77
N THR A 284 6.63 -10.54 7.04
CA THR A 284 7.44 -9.89 8.08
C THR A 284 7.11 -10.44 9.48
N ALA A 285 5.82 -10.56 9.80
CA ALA A 285 5.36 -11.15 11.05
C ALA A 285 5.82 -12.62 11.22
N SER A 286 5.81 -13.39 10.12
CA SER A 286 6.23 -14.79 10.11
C SER A 286 7.72 -14.95 10.40
N ALA A 287 8.58 -14.09 9.85
CA ALA A 287 10.02 -14.08 10.13
C ALA A 287 10.31 -13.73 11.60
N ILE A 288 9.63 -12.70 12.13
CA ILE A 288 9.76 -12.29 13.52
C ILE A 288 9.28 -13.41 14.47
N ALA A 289 8.13 -14.03 14.16
CA ALA A 289 7.62 -15.16 14.91
C ALA A 289 8.57 -16.37 14.88
N ALA A 290 9.24 -16.62 13.74
CA ALA A 290 10.25 -17.67 13.62
C ALA A 290 11.43 -17.44 14.57
N TYR A 291 11.94 -16.20 14.65
CA TYR A 291 12.96 -15.83 15.62
C TYR A 291 12.50 -16.11 17.08
N MET A 292 11.30 -15.65 17.43
CA MET A 292 10.74 -15.87 18.77
C MET A 292 10.48 -17.36 19.08
N ASN A 293 10.24 -18.15 18.05
CA ASN A 293 10.08 -19.61 18.15
C ASN A 293 11.42 -20.37 18.19
N GLY A 294 12.56 -19.65 18.20
CA GLY A 294 13.89 -20.23 18.28
C GLY A 294 14.44 -20.76 16.95
N VAL A 295 13.80 -20.43 15.82
CA VAL A 295 14.32 -20.76 14.50
C VAL A 295 15.53 -19.88 14.21
N LYS A 296 16.65 -20.48 13.84
CA LYS A 296 17.85 -19.72 13.50
C LYS A 296 17.65 -18.94 12.22
N PRO A 297 18.21 -17.71 12.11
CA PRO A 297 18.22 -17.00 10.86
C PRO A 297 19.02 -17.76 9.80
N HIS A 298 18.66 -17.60 8.53
CA HIS A 298 19.37 -18.22 7.41
C HIS A 298 20.72 -17.51 7.14
N GLU A 299 20.76 -16.20 7.43
CA GLU A 299 21.97 -15.37 7.34
C GLU A 299 21.97 -14.32 8.46
N GLU A 300 23.16 -13.78 8.77
CA GLU A 300 23.33 -12.64 9.66
C GLU A 300 24.36 -11.67 9.04
N THR A 301 24.01 -10.38 8.95
CA THR A 301 24.89 -9.35 8.40
C THR A 301 24.70 -8.05 9.19
N ASP A 302 25.79 -7.47 9.68
CA ASP A 302 25.81 -6.21 10.44
C ASP A 302 24.83 -6.20 11.64
N GLY A 303 24.68 -7.37 12.28
CA GLY A 303 23.78 -7.57 13.42
C GLY A 303 22.31 -7.65 13.02
N ARG A 304 21.98 -7.68 11.74
CA ARG A 304 20.64 -7.98 11.22
C ARG A 304 20.50 -9.48 10.98
N LEU A 305 19.41 -10.01 11.47
CA LEU A 305 18.99 -11.39 11.27
C LEU A 305 18.17 -11.46 9.99
N ILE A 306 18.42 -12.46 9.17
CA ILE A 306 17.87 -12.58 7.83
C ILE A 306 17.13 -13.90 7.69
N TYR A 307 15.87 -13.79 7.25
CA TYR A 307 15.02 -14.94 6.97
C TYR A 307 14.61 -14.93 5.49
N ASN A 308 14.89 -16.02 4.79
CA ASN A 308 14.39 -16.26 3.46
C ASN A 308 12.97 -16.81 3.56
N ILE A 309 12.07 -16.27 2.76
CA ILE A 309 10.64 -16.62 2.79
C ILE A 309 10.21 -17.03 1.40
N ARG A 310 9.57 -18.18 1.30
CA ARG A 310 8.86 -18.60 0.10
C ARG A 310 7.38 -18.35 0.27
N ALA A 311 6.84 -17.44 -0.52
CA ALA A 311 5.41 -17.24 -0.68
C ALA A 311 4.85 -18.17 -1.79
N ARG A 312 3.63 -17.92 -2.28
CA ARG A 312 3.01 -18.81 -3.29
C ARG A 312 3.72 -18.78 -4.64
N GLU A 313 4.23 -17.63 -5.06
CA GLU A 313 4.81 -17.43 -6.39
C GLU A 313 6.24 -16.93 -6.37
N ASP A 314 6.65 -16.23 -5.31
CA ASP A 314 7.95 -15.56 -5.24
C ASP A 314 8.68 -15.83 -3.93
N ASP A 315 9.99 -15.74 -4.00
CA ASP A 315 10.87 -15.72 -2.83
C ASP A 315 11.08 -14.27 -2.36
N LEU A 316 10.97 -14.07 -1.05
CA LEU A 316 11.18 -12.80 -0.38
C LEU A 316 12.24 -12.95 0.72
N ARG A 317 12.69 -11.84 1.25
CA ARG A 317 13.66 -11.80 2.33
C ARG A 317 13.21 -10.77 3.38
N VAL A 318 13.26 -11.14 4.63
CA VAL A 318 12.99 -10.25 5.76
C VAL A 318 14.26 -10.10 6.59
N GLU A 319 14.61 -8.86 6.90
CA GLU A 319 15.75 -8.51 7.73
C GLU A 319 15.30 -7.66 8.91
N PHE A 320 15.88 -7.88 10.09
CA PHE A 320 15.61 -7.06 11.27
C PHE A 320 16.70 -7.20 12.33
N LYS A 321 16.72 -6.24 13.27
CA LYS A 321 17.53 -6.32 14.50
C LYS A 321 16.63 -6.47 15.72
N PRO A 322 16.82 -7.51 16.57
CA PRO A 322 16.14 -7.59 17.85
C PRO A 322 16.69 -6.53 18.81
N VAL A 323 15.81 -5.88 19.55
CA VAL A 323 16.12 -4.88 20.57
C VAL A 323 15.84 -5.45 21.95
N PHE A 324 16.83 -5.36 22.84
CA PHE A 324 16.71 -5.82 24.20
C PHE A 324 16.78 -4.65 25.18
N THR A 325 16.02 -4.74 26.26
CA THR A 325 16.07 -3.82 27.41
C THR A 325 16.49 -4.56 28.68
N GLY A 326 17.07 -3.85 29.63
CA GLY A 326 17.63 -4.43 30.85
C GLY A 326 19.07 -4.95 30.64
N GLY A 327 19.66 -5.55 31.67
CA GLY A 327 20.97 -6.21 31.56
C GLY A 327 22.17 -5.44 32.07
N SER A 328 22.00 -4.34 32.82
CA SER A 328 23.05 -3.83 33.71
C SER A 328 23.09 -4.68 34.96
N ASP A 329 24.27 -5.10 35.39
CA ASP A 329 24.55 -5.78 36.65
C ASP A 329 23.94 -7.19 36.84
N GLY A 330 23.91 -8.01 35.75
CA GLY A 330 23.47 -9.41 35.87
C GLY A 330 21.94 -9.59 35.75
N ALA A 331 21.19 -8.55 35.44
CA ALA A 331 19.76 -8.66 35.17
C ALA A 331 19.49 -9.34 33.82
N VAL A 332 18.36 -10.06 33.75
CA VAL A 332 17.92 -10.73 32.52
C VAL A 332 17.56 -9.67 31.45
N GLN A 333 18.13 -9.81 30.26
CA GLN A 333 17.72 -9.03 29.12
C GLN A 333 16.34 -9.46 28.65
N THR A 334 15.45 -8.50 28.42
CA THR A 334 14.10 -8.75 27.90
C THR A 334 14.00 -8.24 26.47
N LEU A 335 13.49 -9.05 25.56
CA LEU A 335 13.22 -8.63 24.18
C LEU A 335 12.13 -7.56 24.19
N ALA A 336 12.47 -6.36 23.72
CA ALA A 336 11.60 -5.19 23.72
C ALA A 336 10.95 -4.94 22.36
N GLY A 337 11.58 -5.40 21.27
CA GLY A 337 11.07 -5.18 19.93
C GLY A 337 12.05 -5.54 18.83
N PHE A 338 11.71 -5.09 17.63
CA PHE A 338 12.50 -5.28 16.42
C PHE A 338 12.60 -3.97 15.67
N THR A 339 13.79 -3.59 15.27
CA THR A 339 14.11 -2.37 14.53
C THR A 339 14.85 -2.72 13.24
N GLU A 340 15.06 -1.73 12.38
CA GLU A 340 15.66 -1.93 11.06
C GLU A 340 14.98 -3.09 10.33
N VAL A 341 13.64 -3.07 10.31
CA VAL A 341 12.83 -4.12 9.68
C VAL A 341 12.72 -3.81 8.19
N TYR A 342 13.15 -4.74 7.35
CA TYR A 342 13.12 -4.61 5.90
C TYR A 342 12.47 -5.83 5.25
N LEU A 343 11.69 -5.57 4.22
CA LEU A 343 11.11 -6.56 3.32
C LEU A 343 11.70 -6.38 1.92
N THR A 344 12.38 -7.39 1.43
CA THR A 344 12.98 -7.43 0.08
C THR A 344 12.25 -8.42 -0.79
N GLY A 345 11.97 -8.05 -2.03
CA GLY A 345 11.35 -8.95 -3.00
C GLY A 345 11.29 -8.35 -4.40
N PRO A 346 10.76 -9.12 -5.36
CA PRO A 346 10.68 -8.68 -6.74
C PRO A 346 9.63 -7.60 -6.96
N ALA A 347 9.87 -6.79 -7.98
CA ALA A 347 8.91 -5.92 -8.63
C ALA A 347 9.18 -5.93 -10.12
N LYS A 348 8.15 -6.18 -10.93
CA LYS A 348 8.29 -6.23 -12.40
C LYS A 348 7.09 -5.58 -13.09
N MET A 349 7.37 -4.92 -14.20
CA MET A 349 6.34 -4.44 -15.12
C MET A 349 6.03 -5.56 -16.10
N PHE A 350 4.77 -6.00 -16.17
CA PHE A 350 4.35 -7.05 -17.08
C PHE A 350 3.43 -6.58 -18.20
N GLY A 351 3.02 -5.32 -18.19
CA GLY A 351 2.16 -4.75 -19.22
C GLY A 351 2.15 -3.23 -19.23
N LYS A 352 1.70 -2.70 -20.36
CA LYS A 352 1.43 -1.27 -20.58
C LYS A 352 0.23 -1.17 -21.51
N ALA A 353 -0.76 -0.35 -21.19
CA ALA A 353 -1.99 -0.17 -21.96
C ALA A 353 -2.41 1.32 -22.07
#